data_ceea9fac6cf289d30b5e8d5552527d81
#
_entry.id   ceea9fac6cf289d30b5e8d5552527d81
#
_cell.length_a   1.000
_cell.length_b   1.000
_cell.length_c   1.000
_cell.angle_alpha   90.00
_cell.angle_beta   90.00
_cell.angle_gamma   90.00
#
_symmetry.space_group_name_H-M   'P 1'
#
loop_
_entity.id
_entity.type
_entity.pdbx_description
1 polymer ?
#
loop_
_entity_poly.entity_id
_entity_poly.type
_entity_poly.pdbx_seq_one_letter_code
_entity_poly.pdbx_strand_id
1 'polypeptide(L)'
;GYSAWDPASPVFVIGDTLMIPTIFISYTGEALDYKAPLKKAIHAVDKAATDVARYFYPEVRKVISNLGWEQEYFLVDEALYAARPDLLMTGRTLMGHDSAKNQQMDDHYFGSIPVRVAAFMKELEICSLELGIPCKTRHNEVAPNQFELAPIFEETNLAVDHNMLIMSLMQEVARKHGFRCLLHEKPFAGINGSGKHNNWSLATDNGILLHGPGKTPIDNLRFV
;
A
#
# COMPACT_ATOMS: atom_id res chain seq x y z
N GLY A 1 -20.41 1.96 21.06
CA GLY A 1 -19.02 1.67 20.74
C GLY A 1 -18.07 2.74 21.28
N TYR A 2 -16.79 2.48 21.19
CA TYR A 2 -15.74 3.37 21.67
C TYR A 2 -14.81 3.73 20.53
N SER A 3 -14.32 4.98 20.52
CA SER A 3 -13.20 5.43 19.71
C SER A 3 -11.99 5.58 20.62
N ALA A 4 -10.86 5.00 20.23
CA ALA A 4 -9.61 5.14 20.95
C ALA A 4 -8.53 5.69 20.02
N TRP A 5 -7.75 6.65 20.48
CA TRP A 5 -6.60 7.15 19.71
C TRP A 5 -5.55 6.05 19.55
N ASP A 6 -4.95 5.96 18.37
CA ASP A 6 -3.78 5.13 18.12
C ASP A 6 -2.49 5.95 18.23
N PRO A 7 -1.79 5.89 19.38
CA PRO A 7 -0.56 6.67 19.57
C PRO A 7 0.63 6.16 18.74
N ALA A 8 0.50 5.01 18.09
CA ALA A 8 1.52 4.46 17.20
C ALA A 8 1.45 5.00 15.77
N SER A 9 0.42 5.79 15.46
CA SER A 9 0.29 6.50 14.19
C SER A 9 0.34 8.02 14.43
N PRO A 10 1.15 8.77 13.67
CA PRO A 10 1.25 10.21 13.84
C PRO A 10 -0.07 10.89 13.47
N VAL A 11 -0.39 11.98 14.14
CA VAL A 11 -1.43 12.90 13.70
C VAL A 11 -0.92 13.71 12.50
N PHE A 12 -1.83 14.08 11.60
CA PHE A 12 -1.46 14.81 10.39
C PHE A 12 -2.56 15.82 10.01
N VAL A 13 -2.26 16.71 9.07
CA VAL A 13 -3.19 17.75 8.60
C VAL A 13 -3.46 17.57 7.12
N ILE A 14 -4.72 17.59 6.73
CA ILE A 14 -5.15 17.67 5.34
C ILE A 14 -6.03 18.91 5.18
N GLY A 15 -5.63 19.85 4.35
CA GLY A 15 -6.26 21.15 4.27
C GLY A 15 -6.26 21.84 5.63
N ASP A 16 -7.43 22.20 6.14
CA ASP A 16 -7.61 22.85 7.45
C ASP A 16 -8.03 21.85 8.55
N THR A 17 -7.93 20.55 8.30
CA THR A 17 -8.44 19.52 9.20
C THR A 17 -7.31 18.72 9.84
N LEU A 18 -7.28 18.71 11.18
CA LEU A 18 -6.41 17.83 11.96
C LEU A 18 -6.99 16.41 11.98
N MET A 19 -6.22 15.46 11.48
CA MET A 19 -6.57 14.04 11.45
C MET A 19 -5.88 13.29 12.59
N ILE A 20 -6.66 12.59 13.40
CA ILE A 20 -6.16 11.80 14.53
C ILE A 20 -6.48 10.33 14.26
N PRO A 21 -5.48 9.47 14.01
CA PRO A 21 -5.71 8.04 13.82
C PRO A 21 -6.40 7.41 15.01
N THR A 22 -7.50 6.70 14.76
CA THR A 22 -8.34 6.10 15.80
C THR A 22 -8.67 4.65 15.49
N ILE A 23 -9.03 3.92 16.55
CA ILE A 23 -9.54 2.56 16.51
C ILE A 23 -11.00 2.59 16.97
N PHE A 24 -11.86 1.83 16.31
CA PHE A 24 -13.26 1.68 16.68
C PHE A 24 -13.52 0.27 17.25
N ILE A 25 -14.11 0.24 18.44
CA ILE A 25 -14.42 -1.00 19.17
C ILE A 25 -15.87 -0.96 19.57
N SER A 26 -16.58 -2.09 19.41
CA SER A 26 -17.96 -2.24 19.85
C SER A 26 -18.06 -2.15 21.38
N TYR A 27 -19.29 -1.98 21.86
CA TYR A 27 -19.54 -1.96 23.30
C TYR A 27 -19.13 -3.26 24.01
N THR A 28 -19.18 -4.38 23.28
CA THR A 28 -18.84 -5.72 23.76
C THR A 28 -17.40 -6.14 23.43
N GLY A 29 -16.60 -5.28 22.79
CA GLY A 29 -15.17 -5.48 22.57
C GLY A 29 -14.78 -5.99 21.19
N GLU A 30 -15.74 -6.21 20.28
CA GLU A 30 -15.43 -6.57 18.88
C GLU A 30 -14.83 -5.40 18.12
N ALA A 31 -13.90 -5.69 17.21
CA ALA A 31 -13.36 -4.70 16.30
C ALA A 31 -14.43 -4.27 15.28
N LEU A 32 -14.59 -2.95 15.12
CA LEU A 32 -15.50 -2.35 14.12
C LEU A 32 -14.74 -1.82 12.89
N ASP A 33 -13.43 -1.95 12.89
CA ASP A 33 -12.54 -1.54 11.79
C ASP A 33 -11.49 -2.62 11.53
N TYR A 34 -10.65 -2.40 10.53
CA TYR A 34 -9.53 -3.30 10.21
C TYR A 34 -8.26 -2.99 11.02
N LYS A 35 -8.15 -1.81 11.63
CA LYS A 35 -6.95 -1.39 12.39
C LYS A 35 -6.81 -2.16 13.70
N ALA A 36 -7.90 -2.41 14.40
CA ALA A 36 -7.87 -3.19 15.64
C ALA A 36 -7.40 -4.64 15.43
N PRO A 37 -7.88 -5.40 14.42
CA PRO A 37 -7.32 -6.71 14.07
C PRO A 37 -5.84 -6.65 13.68
N LEU A 38 -5.43 -5.65 12.88
CA LEU A 38 -4.04 -5.46 12.49
C LEU A 38 -3.14 -5.27 13.72
N LYS A 39 -3.51 -4.41 14.64
CA LYS A 39 -2.72 -4.17 15.86
C LYS A 39 -2.63 -5.41 16.76
N LYS A 40 -3.71 -6.18 16.86
CA LYS A 40 -3.69 -7.48 17.56
C LYS A 40 -2.74 -8.47 16.91
N ALA A 41 -2.74 -8.54 15.57
CA ALA A 41 -1.84 -9.40 14.80
C ALA A 41 -0.37 -8.98 14.98
N ILE A 42 -0.07 -7.68 14.90
CA ILE A 42 1.27 -7.13 15.14
C ILE A 42 1.76 -7.51 16.56
N HIS A 43 0.92 -7.35 17.56
CA HIS A 43 1.26 -7.71 18.95
C HIS A 43 1.51 -9.23 19.11
N ALA A 44 0.69 -10.06 18.47
CA ALA A 44 0.83 -11.51 18.53
C ALA A 44 2.14 -11.98 17.85
N VAL A 45 2.47 -11.39 16.69
CA VAL A 45 3.72 -11.67 15.97
C VAL A 45 4.91 -11.19 16.78
N ASP A 46 4.87 -9.98 17.34
CA ASP A 46 5.95 -9.44 18.18
C ASP A 46 6.24 -10.40 19.34
N LYS A 47 5.21 -10.82 20.09
CA LYS A 47 5.37 -11.74 21.21
C LYS A 47 6.01 -13.06 20.78
N ALA A 48 5.45 -13.73 19.78
CA ALA A 48 5.93 -15.04 19.32
C ALA A 48 7.35 -14.96 18.74
N ALA A 49 7.60 -13.97 17.88
CA ALA A 49 8.91 -13.79 17.26
C ALA A 49 9.98 -13.35 18.27
N THR A 50 9.65 -12.56 19.27
CA THR A 50 10.57 -12.18 20.35
C THR A 50 10.97 -13.38 21.18
N ASP A 51 10.02 -14.26 21.53
CA ASP A 51 10.31 -15.49 22.26
C ASP A 51 11.28 -16.39 21.48
N VAL A 52 11.11 -16.55 20.18
CA VAL A 52 12.03 -17.31 19.32
C VAL A 52 13.36 -16.60 19.16
N ALA A 53 13.35 -15.28 18.89
CA ALA A 53 14.59 -14.53 18.67
C ALA A 53 15.54 -14.57 19.88
N ARG A 54 15.01 -14.62 21.09
CA ARG A 54 15.79 -14.69 22.33
C ARG A 54 16.64 -15.96 22.48
N TYR A 55 16.30 -17.04 21.79
CA TYR A 55 17.16 -18.23 21.75
C TYR A 55 18.50 -17.95 21.07
N PHE A 56 18.52 -17.01 20.13
CA PHE A 56 19.72 -16.64 19.36
C PHE A 56 20.34 -15.33 19.87
N TYR A 57 19.52 -14.45 20.40
CA TYR A 57 19.87 -13.08 20.80
C TYR A 57 19.16 -12.73 22.12
N PRO A 58 19.73 -13.10 23.28
CA PRO A 58 19.07 -12.92 24.59
C PRO A 58 18.68 -11.48 24.94
N GLU A 59 19.35 -10.49 24.31
CA GLU A 59 19.13 -9.06 24.54
C GLU A 59 17.91 -8.50 23.80
N VAL A 60 17.32 -9.25 22.86
CA VAL A 60 16.15 -8.79 22.09
C VAL A 60 14.95 -8.60 23.01
N ARG A 61 14.33 -7.43 22.90
CA ARG A 61 13.15 -7.06 23.71
C ARG A 61 11.88 -7.06 22.88
N LYS A 62 12.00 -6.75 21.57
CA LYS A 62 10.87 -6.59 20.67
C LYS A 62 11.26 -7.04 19.25
N VAL A 63 10.28 -7.60 18.53
CA VAL A 63 10.36 -7.83 17.09
C VAL A 63 9.34 -6.94 16.38
N ILE A 64 9.80 -6.21 15.39
CA ILE A 64 9.03 -5.25 14.62
C ILE A 64 8.71 -5.87 13.26
N SER A 65 7.43 -5.87 12.89
CA SER A 65 7.03 -6.19 11.52
C SER A 65 7.15 -4.96 10.65
N ASN A 66 7.78 -5.10 9.49
CA ASN A 66 7.95 -4.05 8.49
C ASN A 66 7.17 -4.42 7.22
N LEU A 67 6.67 -3.41 6.54
CA LEU A 67 5.90 -3.54 5.31
C LEU A 67 6.31 -2.48 4.30
N GLY A 68 6.69 -2.94 3.10
CA GLY A 68 6.75 -2.11 1.89
C GLY A 68 5.64 -2.53 0.96
N TRP A 69 4.59 -1.75 0.90
CA TRP A 69 3.48 -2.01 0.01
C TRP A 69 3.77 -1.51 -1.41
N GLU A 70 3.16 -2.12 -2.39
CA GLU A 70 3.16 -1.72 -3.79
C GLU A 70 1.71 -1.49 -4.21
N GLN A 71 1.34 -0.23 -4.44
CA GLN A 71 0.00 0.12 -4.87
C GLN A 71 -0.04 0.23 -6.38
N GLU A 72 -0.65 -0.76 -7.00
CA GLU A 72 -0.99 -0.74 -8.42
C GLU A 72 -2.32 0.00 -8.65
N TYR A 73 -2.44 0.64 -9.79
CA TYR A 73 -3.63 1.40 -10.17
C TYR A 73 -3.73 1.60 -11.67
N PHE A 74 -4.94 1.84 -12.17
CA PHE A 74 -5.18 2.27 -13.55
C PHE A 74 -5.56 3.75 -13.57
N LEU A 75 -5.15 4.44 -14.62
CA LEU A 75 -5.64 5.78 -14.94
C LEU A 75 -6.52 5.74 -16.17
N VAL A 76 -7.71 6.34 -16.08
CA VAL A 76 -8.65 6.50 -17.19
C VAL A 76 -8.89 7.98 -17.40
N ASP A 77 -8.96 8.42 -18.65
CA ASP A 77 -9.37 9.78 -18.98
C ASP A 77 -10.76 10.08 -18.38
N GLU A 78 -10.91 11.23 -17.75
CA GLU A 78 -12.14 11.58 -17.02
C GLU A 78 -13.39 11.60 -17.92
N ALA A 79 -13.25 12.08 -19.16
CA ALA A 79 -14.38 12.10 -20.10
C ALA A 79 -14.79 10.69 -20.51
N LEU A 80 -13.83 9.79 -20.73
CA LEU A 80 -14.10 8.38 -21.04
C LEU A 80 -14.72 7.65 -19.85
N TYR A 81 -14.25 7.93 -18.63
CA TYR A 81 -14.83 7.40 -17.41
C TYR A 81 -16.29 7.84 -17.25
N ALA A 82 -16.56 9.13 -17.44
CA ALA A 82 -17.91 9.69 -17.31
C ALA A 82 -18.90 9.14 -18.37
N ALA A 83 -18.41 8.72 -19.51
CA ALA A 83 -19.22 8.11 -20.58
C ALA A 83 -19.61 6.64 -20.29
N ARG A 84 -19.07 6.02 -19.21
CA ARG A 84 -19.24 4.60 -18.89
C ARG A 84 -20.00 4.41 -17.57
N PRO A 85 -21.30 4.05 -17.62
CA PRO A 85 -22.10 3.84 -16.39
C PRO A 85 -21.53 2.74 -15.48
N ASP A 86 -20.96 1.68 -16.04
CA ASP A 86 -20.34 0.61 -15.27
C ASP A 86 -19.11 1.09 -14.48
N LEU A 87 -18.24 1.90 -15.08
CA LEU A 87 -17.11 2.50 -14.36
C LEU A 87 -17.57 3.45 -13.25
N LEU A 88 -18.58 4.29 -13.54
CA LEU A 88 -19.15 5.24 -12.56
C LEU A 88 -19.73 4.53 -11.34
N MET A 89 -20.47 3.43 -11.57
CA MET A 89 -21.21 2.74 -10.52
C MET A 89 -20.37 1.71 -9.75
N THR A 90 -19.38 1.09 -10.40
CA THR A 90 -18.70 -0.08 -9.83
C THR A 90 -17.17 0.04 -9.78
N GLY A 91 -16.59 1.06 -10.41
CA GLY A 91 -15.13 1.22 -10.51
C GLY A 91 -14.47 0.21 -11.45
N ARG A 92 -15.26 -0.58 -12.21
CA ARG A 92 -14.78 -1.56 -13.20
C ARG A 92 -15.68 -1.63 -14.40
N THR A 93 -15.20 -2.20 -15.51
CA THR A 93 -16.03 -2.50 -16.66
C THR A 93 -16.84 -3.78 -16.43
N LEU A 94 -18.10 -3.78 -16.80
CA LEU A 94 -19.01 -4.93 -16.75
C LEU A 94 -19.38 -5.44 -18.14
N MET A 95 -19.21 -4.60 -19.16
CA MET A 95 -19.56 -4.87 -20.54
C MET A 95 -18.59 -4.17 -21.48
N GLY A 96 -18.63 -4.51 -22.75
CA GLY A 96 -17.83 -3.89 -23.79
C GLY A 96 -16.91 -4.89 -24.45
N HIS A 97 -16.07 -4.38 -25.33
CA HIS A 97 -15.09 -5.16 -26.07
C HIS A 97 -13.79 -5.30 -25.27
N ASP A 98 -12.99 -6.31 -25.59
CA ASP A 98 -11.64 -6.47 -25.06
C ASP A 98 -10.75 -5.27 -25.43
N SER A 99 -9.68 -5.06 -24.64
CA SER A 99 -8.70 -4.03 -24.93
C SER A 99 -8.07 -4.24 -26.32
N ALA A 100 -7.93 -3.15 -27.07
CA ALA A 100 -7.21 -3.18 -28.36
C ALA A 100 -5.73 -3.48 -28.20
N LYS A 101 -5.16 -3.23 -27.04
CA LYS A 101 -3.78 -3.56 -26.67
C LYS A 101 -3.80 -4.68 -25.64
N ASN A 102 -2.90 -5.64 -25.83
CA ASN A 102 -2.68 -6.73 -24.88
C ASN A 102 -1.36 -6.52 -24.11
N GLN A 103 -0.91 -7.56 -23.41
CA GLN A 103 0.29 -7.55 -22.57
C GLN A 103 1.45 -8.31 -23.22
N GLN A 104 1.49 -8.42 -24.54
CA GLN A 104 2.55 -9.14 -25.24
C GLN A 104 3.91 -8.56 -24.91
N MET A 105 4.85 -9.44 -24.57
CA MET A 105 6.25 -9.13 -24.26
C MET A 105 6.43 -8.06 -23.17
N ASP A 106 5.41 -7.80 -22.35
CA ASP A 106 5.43 -6.77 -21.31
C ASP A 106 5.82 -5.38 -21.81
N ASP A 107 5.44 -5.06 -23.04
CA ASP A 107 5.86 -3.84 -23.73
C ASP A 107 5.39 -2.56 -23.01
N HIS A 108 4.28 -2.61 -22.29
CA HIS A 108 3.81 -1.51 -21.45
C HIS A 108 4.70 -1.30 -20.23
N TYR A 109 5.12 -2.39 -19.59
CA TYR A 109 6.00 -2.34 -18.43
C TYR A 109 7.32 -1.61 -18.73
N PHE A 110 7.91 -1.89 -19.88
CA PHE A 110 9.15 -1.29 -20.34
C PHE A 110 8.96 -0.01 -21.15
N GLY A 111 7.72 0.42 -21.37
CA GLY A 111 7.37 1.59 -22.17
C GLY A 111 7.65 2.92 -21.49
N SER A 112 7.56 3.98 -22.27
CA SER A 112 7.66 5.36 -21.78
C SER A 112 6.40 5.75 -21.00
N ILE A 113 6.55 6.48 -19.91
CA ILE A 113 5.42 7.07 -19.19
C ILE A 113 4.91 8.28 -19.98
N PRO A 114 3.60 8.34 -20.30
CA PRO A 114 3.01 9.51 -20.98
C PRO A 114 3.19 10.79 -20.16
N VAL A 115 3.42 11.91 -20.84
CA VAL A 115 3.74 13.21 -20.18
C VAL A 115 2.69 13.60 -19.14
N ARG A 116 1.38 13.45 -19.46
CA ARG A 116 0.29 13.77 -18.53
C ARG A 116 0.29 12.85 -17.30
N VAL A 117 0.61 11.58 -17.47
CA VAL A 117 0.76 10.62 -16.37
C VAL A 117 1.97 10.97 -15.51
N ALA A 118 3.10 11.32 -16.14
CA ALA A 118 4.30 11.74 -15.39
C ALA A 118 4.04 13.00 -14.54
N ALA A 119 3.23 13.94 -15.05
CA ALA A 119 2.82 15.12 -14.28
C ALA A 119 1.96 14.74 -13.07
N PHE A 120 0.98 13.86 -13.24
CA PHE A 120 0.19 13.28 -12.16
C PHE A 120 1.09 12.60 -11.11
N MET A 121 1.99 11.72 -11.55
CA MET A 121 2.89 11.00 -10.65
C MET A 121 3.79 11.94 -9.84
N LYS A 122 4.26 13.02 -10.46
CA LYS A 122 5.10 14.02 -9.78
C LYS A 122 4.33 14.77 -8.70
N GLU A 123 3.11 15.22 -8.99
CA GLU A 123 2.27 15.90 -7.99
C GLU A 123 1.90 14.95 -6.85
N LEU A 124 1.51 13.71 -7.18
CA LEU A 124 1.21 12.69 -6.18
C LEU A 124 2.39 12.44 -5.22
N GLU A 125 3.60 12.33 -5.75
CA GLU A 125 4.81 12.17 -4.95
C GLU A 125 5.03 13.36 -4.00
N ILE A 126 4.86 14.59 -4.48
CA ILE A 126 5.01 15.79 -3.65
C ILE A 126 3.99 15.79 -2.51
N CYS A 127 2.70 15.60 -2.81
CA CYS A 127 1.65 15.54 -1.81
C CYS A 127 1.87 14.40 -0.79
N SER A 128 2.42 13.28 -1.24
CA SER A 128 2.74 12.14 -0.37
C SER A 128 3.87 12.48 0.58
N LEU A 129 4.93 13.09 0.10
CA LEU A 129 6.08 13.52 0.93
C LEU A 129 5.68 14.58 1.95
N GLU A 130 4.77 15.49 1.60
CA GLU A 130 4.22 16.49 2.53
C GLU A 130 3.45 15.85 3.70
N LEU A 131 2.85 14.67 3.49
CA LEU A 131 2.21 13.88 4.54
C LEU A 131 3.16 12.87 5.24
N GLY A 132 4.45 12.90 4.90
CA GLY A 132 5.44 11.99 5.48
C GLY A 132 5.44 10.59 4.89
N ILE A 133 4.73 10.35 3.78
CA ILE A 133 4.73 9.05 3.09
C ILE A 133 6.00 8.94 2.24
N PRO A 134 6.91 8.00 2.54
CA PRO A 134 8.24 7.96 1.92
C PRO A 134 8.21 7.30 0.53
N CYS A 135 7.51 7.92 -0.42
CA CYS A 135 7.44 7.45 -1.81
C CYS A 135 8.83 7.27 -2.42
N LYS A 136 9.05 6.16 -3.11
CA LYS A 136 10.36 5.81 -3.68
C LYS A 136 10.32 5.56 -5.17
N THR A 137 9.43 4.70 -5.64
CA THR A 137 9.34 4.32 -7.04
C THR A 137 7.96 4.58 -7.62
N ARG A 138 7.94 4.92 -8.90
CA ARG A 138 6.75 5.07 -9.74
C ARG A 138 7.10 4.62 -11.14
N HIS A 139 6.32 3.73 -11.71
CA HIS A 139 6.60 3.15 -13.01
C HIS A 139 5.34 2.60 -13.68
N ASN A 140 5.47 2.18 -14.94
CA ASN A 140 4.46 1.43 -15.64
C ASN A 140 4.33 0.02 -15.06
N GLU A 141 3.11 -0.47 -15.04
CA GLU A 141 2.79 -1.88 -14.80
C GLU A 141 2.47 -2.62 -16.11
N VAL A 142 2.18 -3.91 -16.03
CA VAL A 142 2.07 -4.82 -17.17
C VAL A 142 0.90 -4.47 -18.09
N ALA A 143 -0.25 -4.08 -17.54
CA ALA A 143 -1.41 -3.77 -18.35
C ALA A 143 -1.36 -2.35 -18.95
N PRO A 144 -2.02 -2.12 -20.10
CA PRO A 144 -2.15 -0.79 -20.66
C PRO A 144 -2.76 0.19 -19.67
N ASN A 145 -2.15 1.36 -19.49
CA ASN A 145 -2.54 2.40 -18.53
C ASN A 145 -2.57 1.94 -17.08
N GLN A 146 -1.81 0.94 -16.75
CA GLN A 146 -1.55 0.50 -15.39
C GLN A 146 -0.20 1.02 -14.90
N PHE A 147 -0.16 1.45 -13.65
CA PHE A 147 1.01 2.04 -13.02
C PHE A 147 1.11 1.56 -11.58
N GLU A 148 2.27 1.77 -10.99
CA GLU A 148 2.55 1.42 -9.60
C GLU A 148 3.27 2.54 -8.87
N LEU A 149 3.00 2.64 -7.58
CA LEU A 149 3.74 3.46 -6.63
C LEU A 149 4.14 2.58 -5.45
N ALA A 150 5.41 2.65 -5.06
CA ALA A 150 5.94 1.96 -3.90
C ALA A 150 6.75 2.91 -3.00
N PRO A 151 6.57 2.86 -1.66
CA PRO A 151 7.38 3.61 -0.71
C PRO A 151 8.62 2.84 -0.28
N ILE A 152 9.47 3.48 0.52
CA ILE A 152 10.38 2.79 1.41
C ILE A 152 9.55 2.08 2.48
N PHE A 153 9.93 0.86 2.88
CA PHE A 153 9.22 0.12 3.91
C PHE A 153 9.23 0.86 5.27
N GLU A 154 8.17 0.66 6.02
CA GLU A 154 7.98 1.22 7.35
C GLU A 154 7.44 0.15 8.30
N GLU A 155 7.29 0.49 9.59
CA GLU A 155 6.54 -0.35 10.53
C GLU A 155 5.12 -0.59 10.00
N THR A 156 4.63 -1.83 10.12
CA THR A 156 3.43 -2.29 9.40
C THR A 156 2.18 -1.45 9.67
N ASN A 157 1.94 -1.00 10.92
CA ASN A 157 0.77 -0.17 11.24
C ASN A 157 0.82 1.17 10.50
N LEU A 158 1.97 1.83 10.50
CA LEU A 158 2.18 3.09 9.81
C LEU A 158 2.11 2.92 8.29
N ALA A 159 2.73 1.86 7.77
CA ALA A 159 2.70 1.56 6.35
C ALA A 159 1.27 1.35 5.82
N VAL A 160 0.41 0.67 6.58
CA VAL A 160 -1.00 0.49 6.22
C VAL A 160 -1.75 1.81 6.21
N ASP A 161 -1.55 2.67 7.21
CA ASP A 161 -2.15 4.01 7.23
C ASP A 161 -1.71 4.84 6.02
N HIS A 162 -0.42 4.81 5.70
CA HIS A 162 0.12 5.50 4.53
C HIS A 162 -0.47 4.98 3.21
N ASN A 163 -0.70 3.66 3.07
CA ASN A 163 -1.38 3.13 1.89
C ASN A 163 -2.83 3.64 1.78
N MET A 164 -3.56 3.73 2.88
CA MET A 164 -4.92 4.29 2.86
C MET A 164 -4.93 5.76 2.46
N LEU A 165 -3.98 6.54 2.95
CA LEU A 165 -3.82 7.95 2.58
C LEU A 165 -3.45 8.10 1.10
N ILE A 166 -2.51 7.29 0.58
CA ILE A 166 -2.11 7.36 -0.82
C ILE A 166 -3.26 7.05 -1.77
N MET A 167 -4.12 6.09 -1.44
CA MET A 167 -5.32 5.79 -2.23
C MET A 167 -6.25 7.00 -2.34
N SER A 168 -6.43 7.74 -1.25
CA SER A 168 -7.22 8.98 -1.24
C SER A 168 -6.56 10.08 -2.07
N LEU A 169 -5.24 10.29 -1.90
CA LEU A 169 -4.48 11.25 -2.69
C LEU A 169 -4.50 10.93 -4.19
N MET A 170 -4.38 9.65 -4.57
CA MET A 170 -4.47 9.21 -5.96
C MET A 170 -5.79 9.64 -6.60
N GLN A 171 -6.91 9.50 -5.88
CA GLN A 171 -8.22 9.92 -6.36
C GLN A 171 -8.30 11.44 -6.54
N GLU A 172 -7.75 12.20 -5.61
CA GLU A 172 -7.80 13.66 -5.65
C GLU A 172 -6.89 14.22 -6.77
N VAL A 173 -5.62 13.79 -6.77
CA VAL A 173 -4.63 14.29 -7.74
C VAL A 173 -4.97 13.86 -9.16
N ALA A 174 -5.52 12.65 -9.36
CA ALA A 174 -5.95 12.21 -10.69
C ALA A 174 -6.96 13.16 -11.31
N ARG A 175 -7.94 13.65 -10.55
CA ARG A 175 -8.93 14.62 -11.03
C ARG A 175 -8.31 15.92 -11.50
N LYS A 176 -7.31 16.44 -10.78
CA LYS A 176 -6.59 17.67 -11.17
C LYS A 176 -5.91 17.53 -12.54
N HIS A 177 -5.51 16.29 -12.89
CA HIS A 177 -4.88 15.97 -14.18
C HIS A 177 -5.85 15.45 -15.24
N GLY A 178 -7.18 15.55 -15.00
CA GLY A 178 -8.20 15.06 -15.94
C GLY A 178 -8.26 13.54 -16.06
N PHE A 179 -7.86 12.84 -15.01
CA PHE A 179 -7.94 11.40 -14.87
C PHE A 179 -8.92 10.95 -13.78
N ARG A 180 -9.32 9.70 -13.87
CA ARG A 180 -9.86 8.91 -12.76
C ARG A 180 -8.91 7.77 -12.47
N CYS A 181 -8.58 7.61 -11.19
CA CYS A 181 -7.77 6.50 -10.71
C CYS A 181 -8.69 5.33 -10.35
N LEU A 182 -8.47 4.16 -10.95
CA LEU A 182 -9.19 2.94 -10.62
C LEU A 182 -8.35 2.12 -9.64
N LEU A 183 -8.94 1.81 -8.50
CA LEU A 183 -8.33 1.01 -7.43
C LEU A 183 -9.03 -0.34 -7.23
N HIS A 184 -9.99 -0.68 -8.09
CA HIS A 184 -10.57 -2.02 -8.12
C HIS A 184 -9.50 -3.03 -8.55
N GLU A 185 -9.46 -4.20 -7.91
CA GLU A 185 -8.41 -5.21 -8.18
C GLU A 185 -8.44 -5.73 -9.62
N LYS A 186 -9.63 -5.80 -10.23
CA LYS A 186 -9.82 -6.24 -11.63
C LYS A 186 -10.76 -5.27 -12.37
N PRO A 187 -10.28 -4.07 -12.74
CA PRO A 187 -11.14 -3.10 -13.41
C PRO A 187 -11.46 -3.49 -14.85
N PHE A 188 -10.64 -4.31 -15.48
CA PHE A 188 -10.83 -4.76 -16.86
C PHE A 188 -10.64 -6.28 -16.96
N ALA A 189 -11.55 -6.96 -17.68
CA ALA A 189 -11.44 -8.39 -17.90
C ALA A 189 -10.28 -8.72 -18.87
N GLY A 190 -9.66 -9.87 -18.69
CA GLY A 190 -8.66 -10.41 -19.61
C GLY A 190 -7.26 -9.81 -19.53
N ILE A 191 -7.03 -8.83 -18.69
CA ILE A 191 -5.71 -8.22 -18.46
C ILE A 191 -5.32 -8.28 -17.00
N ASN A 192 -4.11 -7.84 -16.69
CA ASN A 192 -3.59 -7.80 -15.33
C ASN A 192 -4.48 -6.97 -14.41
N GLY A 193 -4.47 -7.30 -13.12
CA GLY A 193 -5.21 -6.57 -12.09
C GLY A 193 -4.30 -5.68 -11.25
N SER A 194 -4.92 -4.79 -10.49
CA SER A 194 -4.23 -3.92 -9.56
C SER A 194 -4.36 -4.44 -8.14
N GLY A 195 -3.23 -4.83 -7.56
CA GLY A 195 -3.14 -5.30 -6.20
C GLY A 195 -2.54 -4.29 -5.24
N LYS A 196 -2.40 -4.76 -4.01
CA LYS A 196 -1.55 -4.16 -2.96
C LYS A 196 -0.55 -5.23 -2.55
N HIS A 197 0.51 -5.37 -3.36
CA HIS A 197 1.54 -6.35 -3.04
C HIS A 197 2.27 -5.95 -1.75
N ASN A 198 2.42 -6.89 -0.84
CA ASN A 198 3.00 -6.66 0.46
C ASN A 198 4.36 -7.35 0.58
N ASN A 199 5.43 -6.57 0.46
CA ASN A 199 6.76 -7.01 0.81
C ASN A 199 6.95 -6.79 2.32
N TRP A 200 7.05 -7.86 3.08
CA TRP A 200 7.11 -7.75 4.53
C TRP A 200 8.31 -8.48 5.11
N SER A 201 8.76 -8.05 6.28
CA SER A 201 9.86 -8.66 7.00
C SER A 201 9.72 -8.45 8.50
N LEU A 202 10.52 -9.21 9.26
CA LEU A 202 10.64 -9.04 10.70
C LEU A 202 12.07 -8.60 11.04
N ALA A 203 12.17 -7.61 11.94
CA ALA A 203 13.44 -7.14 12.46
C ALA A 203 13.37 -7.00 13.98
N THR A 204 14.48 -7.27 14.65
CA THR A 204 14.59 -7.04 16.09
C THR A 204 14.79 -5.56 16.40
N ASP A 205 14.54 -5.16 17.63
CA ASP A 205 14.74 -3.80 18.12
C ASP A 205 16.21 -3.32 18.10
N ASN A 206 17.16 -4.25 17.98
CA ASN A 206 18.59 -3.96 17.77
C ASN A 206 19.04 -4.08 16.30
N GLY A 207 18.09 -4.16 15.34
CA GLY A 207 18.35 -4.06 13.91
C GLY A 207 18.71 -5.36 13.19
N ILE A 208 18.53 -6.52 13.81
CA ILE A 208 18.78 -7.82 13.17
C ILE A 208 17.57 -8.17 12.28
N LEU A 209 17.82 -8.39 10.99
CA LEU A 209 16.81 -8.85 10.04
C LEU A 209 16.61 -10.36 10.19
N LEU A 210 15.42 -10.79 10.60
CA LEU A 210 15.11 -12.21 10.82
C LEU A 210 14.94 -12.98 9.50
N HIS A 211 14.52 -12.31 8.42
CA HIS A 211 14.40 -12.88 7.08
C HIS A 211 15.66 -12.74 6.23
N GLY A 212 16.76 -12.27 6.81
CA GLY A 212 18.05 -12.16 6.12
C GLY A 212 18.85 -13.46 6.25
N PRO A 213 19.13 -14.20 5.15
CA PRO A 213 19.99 -15.38 5.22
C PRO A 213 21.39 -14.99 5.67
N GLY A 214 22.00 -15.84 6.50
CA GLY A 214 23.38 -15.70 6.92
C GLY A 214 24.37 -16.22 5.87
N LYS A 215 25.64 -15.96 6.09
CA LYS A 215 26.72 -16.40 5.18
C LYS A 215 27.21 -17.85 5.44
N THR A 216 26.88 -18.41 6.58
CA THR A 216 27.29 -19.76 6.98
C THR A 216 26.05 -20.63 7.30
N PRO A 217 26.18 -21.98 7.26
CA PRO A 217 25.10 -22.88 7.66
C PRO A 217 24.56 -22.60 9.08
N ILE A 218 25.47 -22.23 10.01
CA ILE A 218 25.10 -21.91 11.40
C ILE A 218 24.28 -20.61 11.46
N ASP A 219 24.68 -19.58 10.70
CA ASP A 219 23.93 -18.32 10.62
C ASP A 219 22.56 -18.54 10.03
N ASN A 220 22.40 -19.55 9.17
CA ASN A 220 21.12 -19.88 8.55
C ASN A 220 20.14 -20.60 9.47
N LEU A 221 20.59 -21.20 10.57
CA LEU A 221 19.69 -21.87 11.53
C LEU A 221 18.60 -20.94 12.07
N ARG A 222 18.90 -19.66 12.20
CA ARG A 222 17.91 -18.64 12.63
C ARG A 222 16.94 -18.22 11.53
N PHE A 223 17.34 -18.42 10.27
CA PHE A 223 16.55 -18.04 9.10
C PHE A 223 15.55 -19.14 8.73
N VAL A 224 15.90 -20.41 8.93
CA VAL A 224 15.07 -21.59 8.68
C VAL A 224 14.13 -21.86 9.85
#